data_25be6cc5e672481129028b0d223f4175
#
_entry.id   25be6cc5e672481129028b0d223f4175
#
_cell.length_a   1.000
_cell.length_b   1.000
_cell.length_c   1.000
_cell.angle_alpha   90.00
_cell.angle_beta   90.00
_cell.angle_gamma   90.00
#
_symmetry.space_group_name_H-M   'P 1'
#
loop_
_entity.id
_entity.type
_entity.pdbx_description
1 polymer ?
#
loop_
_entity_poly.entity_id
_entity_poly.type
_entity_poly.pdbx_seq_one_letter_code
_entity_poly.pdbx_strand_id
1 'polypeptide(L)'
;MSGYQHILIAVDLTPGSEAVAHRAQELAGRYGAKLSLLHVVEFIPVDPAGEALLPPPVDIEGELVQGARRRLDALCDNLGLQSAARRVEVGNIKAEILRVVAEEKADLLVLGSHGRHGLALLMGSTEKSLVHKTPCDVLVVRLS
;
A
#
# COMPACT_ATOMS: atom_id res chain seq x y z
N MET A 1 16.28 -2.16 22.25
CA MET A 1 15.58 -0.92 22.15
C MET A 1 14.22 -1.10 21.51
N SER A 2 13.21 -0.65 22.17
CA SER A 2 11.87 -0.71 21.63
C SER A 2 11.65 0.47 20.68
N GLY A 3 10.82 0.27 19.69
CA GLY A 3 10.48 1.29 18.71
C GLY A 3 10.48 0.68 17.32
N TYR A 4 9.92 1.41 16.40
CA TYR A 4 9.81 0.91 15.04
C TYR A 4 11.11 1.13 14.28
N GLN A 5 11.50 0.15 13.48
CA GLN A 5 12.69 0.21 12.64
C GLN A 5 12.35 0.30 11.17
N HIS A 6 11.21 -0.24 10.75
CA HIS A 6 10.78 -0.19 9.35
C HIS A 6 9.27 -0.01 9.26
N ILE A 7 8.85 1.13 8.78
CA ILE A 7 7.44 1.49 8.63
C ILE A 7 7.06 1.36 7.18
N LEU A 8 6.02 0.57 6.91
CA LEU A 8 5.44 0.42 5.57
C LEU A 8 4.12 1.15 5.49
N ILE A 9 3.97 2.00 4.49
CA ILE A 9 2.72 2.70 4.24
C ILE A 9 2.04 2.08 3.04
N ALA A 10 0.80 1.63 3.20
CA ALA A 10 -0.01 1.19 2.08
C ALA A 10 -0.90 2.35 1.66
N VAL A 11 -0.71 2.87 0.45
CA VAL A 11 -1.43 4.05 -0.05
C VAL A 11 -2.27 3.69 -1.26
N ASP A 12 -3.45 4.26 -1.32
CA ASP A 12 -4.38 4.06 -2.44
C ASP A 12 -4.27 5.15 -3.51
N LEU A 13 -3.38 6.11 -3.31
CA LEU A 13 -3.10 7.21 -4.22
C LEU A 13 -4.28 8.17 -4.41
N THR A 14 -5.24 8.16 -3.47
CA THR A 14 -6.28 9.18 -3.39
C THR A 14 -5.73 10.40 -2.65
N PRO A 15 -6.44 11.53 -2.65
CA PRO A 15 -5.95 12.72 -1.94
C PRO A 15 -5.60 12.50 -0.47
N GLY A 16 -6.29 11.60 0.21
CA GLY A 16 -5.99 11.28 1.61
C GLY A 16 -4.63 10.62 1.82
N SER A 17 -3.99 10.13 0.77
CA SER A 17 -2.69 9.46 0.89
C SER A 17 -1.61 10.39 1.44
N GLU A 18 -1.68 11.69 1.17
CA GLU A 18 -0.70 12.62 1.71
C GLU A 18 -0.76 12.67 3.24
N ALA A 19 -1.96 12.71 3.81
CA ALA A 19 -2.11 12.73 5.26
C ALA A 19 -1.59 11.44 5.89
N VAL A 20 -1.87 10.31 5.27
CA VAL A 20 -1.38 9.01 5.75
C VAL A 20 0.14 8.97 5.73
N ALA A 21 0.73 9.34 4.60
CA ALA A 21 2.19 9.31 4.44
C ALA A 21 2.87 10.33 5.35
N HIS A 22 2.28 11.51 5.53
CA HIS A 22 2.84 12.52 6.41
C HIS A 22 2.87 12.04 7.88
N ARG A 23 1.82 11.37 8.34
CA ARG A 23 1.80 10.84 9.69
C ARG A 23 2.87 9.76 9.87
N ALA A 24 3.03 8.90 8.89
CA ALA A 24 4.07 7.88 8.95
C ALA A 24 5.47 8.49 8.91
N GLN A 25 5.64 9.56 8.15
CA GLN A 25 6.90 10.30 8.09
C GLN A 25 7.26 10.88 9.46
N GLU A 26 6.29 11.44 10.16
CA GLU A 26 6.50 11.94 11.52
C GLU A 26 6.99 10.83 12.45
N LEU A 27 6.34 9.67 12.40
CA LEU A 27 6.72 8.54 13.23
C LEU A 27 8.12 8.02 12.86
N ALA A 28 8.41 7.92 11.57
CA ALA A 28 9.72 7.47 11.13
C ALA A 28 10.82 8.40 11.66
N GLY A 29 10.57 9.70 11.65
CA GLY A 29 11.52 10.67 12.18
C GLY A 29 11.75 10.49 13.68
N ARG A 30 10.70 10.21 14.44
CA ARG A 30 10.81 10.04 15.89
C ARG A 30 11.57 8.78 16.28
N TYR A 31 11.43 7.71 15.50
CA TYR A 31 12.07 6.44 15.82
C TYR A 31 13.37 6.21 15.05
N GLY A 32 13.69 7.08 14.10
CA GLY A 32 14.81 6.84 13.20
C GLY A 32 14.54 5.64 12.31
N ALA A 33 13.28 5.41 11.96
CA ALA A 33 12.87 4.23 11.21
C ALA A 33 13.00 4.44 9.70
N LYS A 34 13.24 3.34 8.99
CA LYS A 34 13.14 3.29 7.55
C LYS A 34 11.69 3.43 7.13
N LEU A 35 11.45 4.08 6.01
CA LEU A 35 10.10 4.30 5.48
C LEU A 35 10.00 3.74 4.08
N SER A 36 8.96 2.94 3.84
CA SER A 36 8.64 2.39 2.52
C SER A 36 7.19 2.64 2.19
N LEU A 37 6.90 2.88 0.92
CA LEU A 37 5.54 3.05 0.44
C LEU A 37 5.19 1.92 -0.50
N LEU A 38 3.94 1.47 -0.40
CA LEU A 38 3.40 0.41 -1.25
C LEU A 38 2.06 0.84 -1.82
N HIS A 39 1.89 0.64 -3.11
CA HIS A 39 0.59 0.71 -3.75
C HIS A 39 0.33 -0.60 -4.46
N VAL A 40 -0.87 -1.15 -4.29
CA VAL A 40 -1.26 -2.39 -4.96
C VAL A 40 -2.28 -2.04 -6.04
N VAL A 41 -1.96 -2.41 -7.27
CA VAL A 41 -2.87 -2.30 -8.40
C VAL A 41 -3.71 -3.56 -8.43
N GLU A 42 -5.00 -3.40 -8.21
CA GLU A 42 -5.95 -4.49 -8.29
C GLU A 42 -6.40 -4.61 -9.74
N PHE A 43 -5.78 -5.51 -10.46
CA PHE A 43 -6.13 -5.75 -11.85
C PHE A 43 -6.39 -7.22 -12.06
N ILE A 44 -7.63 -7.53 -12.37
CA ILE A 44 -8.03 -8.89 -12.71
C ILE A 44 -8.50 -8.84 -14.16
N PRO A 45 -7.77 -9.47 -15.08
CA PRO A 45 -8.26 -9.54 -16.45
C PRO A 45 -9.56 -10.33 -16.44
N VAL A 46 -10.66 -9.64 -16.72
CA VAL A 46 -11.97 -10.28 -16.74
C VAL A 46 -12.31 -10.62 -18.16
N ASP A 47 -12.45 -11.91 -18.38
CA ASP A 47 -13.02 -12.42 -19.62
C ASP A 47 -14.45 -12.85 -19.28
N PRO A 48 -15.43 -11.97 -19.50
CA PRO A 48 -16.81 -12.26 -19.08
C PRO A 48 -17.41 -13.47 -19.79
N ALA A 49 -16.84 -13.88 -20.90
CA ALA A 49 -17.33 -15.05 -21.63
C ALA A 49 -16.50 -16.29 -21.35
N GLY A 50 -15.44 -16.17 -20.57
CA GLY A 50 -14.51 -17.26 -20.39
C GLY A 50 -13.72 -17.59 -21.64
N GLU A 51 -13.66 -16.65 -22.56
CA GLU A 51 -13.03 -16.84 -23.84
C GLU A 51 -12.07 -15.71 -24.12
N ALA A 52 -10.83 -15.89 -23.77
CA ALA A 52 -9.81 -14.92 -24.13
C ALA A 52 -9.48 -15.11 -25.62
N LEU A 53 -10.30 -14.56 -26.46
CA LEU A 53 -10.18 -14.74 -27.89
C LEU A 53 -9.00 -14.02 -28.50
N LEU A 54 -8.70 -12.84 -27.96
CA LEU A 54 -7.58 -12.06 -28.46
C LEU A 54 -6.90 -11.37 -27.30
N PRO A 55 -5.56 -11.30 -27.30
CA PRO A 55 -4.88 -10.48 -26.32
C PRO A 55 -5.26 -9.01 -26.54
N PRO A 56 -5.37 -8.20 -25.46
CA PRO A 56 -5.65 -6.79 -25.65
C PRO A 56 -4.54 -6.16 -26.50
N PRO A 57 -4.88 -5.18 -27.34
CA PRO A 57 -3.87 -4.56 -28.21
C PRO A 57 -2.87 -3.70 -27.42
N VAL A 58 -3.13 -3.45 -26.16
CA VAL A 58 -2.25 -2.68 -25.28
C VAL A 58 -2.06 -3.44 -23.99
N ASP A 59 -0.91 -3.22 -23.35
CA ASP A 59 -0.61 -3.80 -22.05
C ASP A 59 -1.26 -2.93 -20.98
N ILE A 60 -2.52 -3.21 -20.68
CA ILE A 60 -3.31 -2.44 -19.71
C ILE A 60 -2.69 -2.54 -18.33
N GLU A 61 -2.25 -3.73 -17.94
CA GLU A 61 -1.62 -3.92 -16.64
C GLU A 61 -0.35 -3.08 -16.52
N GLY A 62 0.51 -3.12 -17.52
CA GLY A 62 1.74 -2.32 -17.52
C GLY A 62 1.46 -0.82 -17.45
N GLU A 63 0.43 -0.37 -18.15
CA GLU A 63 0.05 1.04 -18.12
C GLU A 63 -0.46 1.46 -16.74
N LEU A 64 -1.24 0.60 -16.09
CA LEU A 64 -1.73 0.87 -14.74
C LEU A 64 -0.58 0.93 -13.74
N VAL A 65 0.37 0.02 -13.84
CA VAL A 65 1.54 -0.01 -12.97
C VAL A 65 2.38 1.25 -13.16
N GLN A 66 2.63 1.65 -14.39
CA GLN A 66 3.42 2.85 -14.66
C GLN A 66 2.72 4.12 -14.21
N GLY A 67 1.40 4.19 -14.41
CA GLY A 67 0.60 5.31 -13.91
C GLY A 67 0.65 5.41 -12.40
N ALA A 68 0.53 4.27 -11.72
CA ALA A 68 0.60 4.22 -10.27
C ALA A 68 1.99 4.63 -9.78
N ARG A 69 3.04 4.19 -10.46
CA ARG A 69 4.40 4.55 -10.08
C ARG A 69 4.64 6.05 -10.20
N ARG A 70 4.15 6.66 -11.27
CA ARG A 70 4.26 8.13 -11.42
C ARG A 70 3.55 8.87 -10.31
N ARG A 71 2.36 8.40 -9.93
CA ARG A 71 1.58 9.02 -8.85
C ARG A 71 2.25 8.83 -7.50
N LEU A 72 2.82 7.66 -7.28
CA LEU A 72 3.56 7.37 -6.05
C LEU A 72 4.82 8.22 -5.95
N ASP A 73 5.54 8.39 -7.06
CA ASP A 73 6.71 9.26 -7.11
C ASP A 73 6.32 10.71 -6.82
N ALA A 74 5.21 11.18 -7.39
CA ALA A 74 4.73 12.53 -7.12
C ALA A 74 4.37 12.73 -5.65
N LEU A 75 3.75 11.74 -5.03
CA LEU A 75 3.44 11.78 -3.60
C LEU A 75 4.71 11.91 -2.78
N CYS A 76 5.71 11.11 -3.08
CA CYS A 76 6.99 11.17 -2.38
C CYS A 76 7.69 12.51 -2.57
N ASP A 77 7.67 13.03 -3.79
CA ASP A 77 8.28 14.33 -4.08
C ASP A 77 7.61 15.45 -3.29
N ASN A 78 6.28 15.42 -3.22
CA ASN A 78 5.52 16.43 -2.48
C ASN A 78 5.82 16.43 -0.99
N LEU A 79 6.22 15.30 -0.45
CA LEU A 79 6.49 15.15 0.98
C LEU A 79 7.98 15.16 1.31
N GLY A 80 8.84 15.33 0.32
CA GLY A 80 10.28 15.29 0.55
C GLY A 80 10.80 13.90 0.88
N LEU A 81 10.15 12.86 0.36
CA LEU A 81 10.49 11.47 0.62
C LEU A 81 11.26 10.85 -0.54
N GLN A 82 12.17 11.58 -1.15
CA GLN A 82 12.91 11.09 -2.32
C GLN A 82 13.71 9.83 -2.05
N SER A 83 14.20 9.68 -0.82
CA SER A 83 15.01 8.51 -0.47
C SER A 83 14.19 7.32 0.02
N ALA A 84 12.88 7.47 0.18
CA ALA A 84 12.05 6.37 0.65
C ALA A 84 11.90 5.32 -0.44
N ALA A 85 11.97 4.05 -0.05
CA ALA A 85 11.71 2.94 -0.95
C ALA A 85 10.24 2.93 -1.33
N ARG A 86 9.95 2.54 -2.56
CA ARG A 86 8.57 2.51 -3.04
C ARG A 86 8.36 1.32 -3.94
N ARG A 87 7.20 0.68 -3.80
CA ARG A 87 6.84 -0.51 -4.56
C ARG A 87 5.43 -0.36 -5.12
N VAL A 88 5.24 -0.84 -6.34
CA VAL A 88 3.93 -1.03 -6.94
C VAL A 88 3.81 -2.51 -7.24
N GLU A 89 2.81 -3.16 -6.66
CA GLU A 89 2.55 -4.57 -6.88
C GLU A 89 1.18 -4.75 -7.52
N VAL A 90 0.95 -5.87 -8.14
CA VAL A 90 -0.32 -6.18 -8.80
C VAL A 90 -0.92 -7.41 -8.15
N GLY A 91 -2.19 -7.35 -7.81
CA GLY A 91 -2.87 -8.51 -7.25
C GLY A 91 -3.97 -8.12 -6.28
N ASN A 92 -4.26 -9.01 -5.37
CA ASN A 92 -5.22 -8.76 -4.30
C ASN A 92 -4.58 -7.84 -3.27
N ILE A 93 -5.25 -6.74 -2.93
CA ILE A 93 -4.69 -5.72 -2.06
C ILE A 93 -4.22 -6.31 -0.74
N LYS A 94 -5.10 -7.04 -0.06
CA LYS A 94 -4.78 -7.61 1.26
C LYS A 94 -3.62 -8.60 1.18
N ALA A 95 -3.67 -9.50 0.22
CA ALA A 95 -2.64 -10.53 0.06
C ALA A 95 -1.28 -9.90 -0.24
N GLU A 96 -1.25 -8.88 -1.11
CA GLU A 96 0.00 -8.24 -1.47
C GLU A 96 0.58 -7.41 -0.33
N ILE A 97 -0.27 -6.73 0.43
CA ILE A 97 0.19 -6.01 1.62
C ILE A 97 0.85 -6.98 2.60
N LEU A 98 0.19 -8.10 2.89
CA LEU A 98 0.75 -9.09 3.80
C LEU A 98 2.07 -9.65 3.31
N ARG A 99 2.15 -9.92 2.01
CA ARG A 99 3.38 -10.44 1.40
C ARG A 99 4.53 -9.45 1.55
N VAL A 100 4.27 -8.17 1.26
CA VAL A 100 5.30 -7.14 1.32
C VAL A 100 5.73 -6.86 2.76
N VAL A 101 4.78 -6.85 3.71
CA VAL A 101 5.11 -6.71 5.13
C VAL A 101 6.11 -7.78 5.54
N ALA A 102 5.86 -9.03 5.13
CA ALA A 102 6.73 -10.14 5.49
C ALA A 102 8.08 -10.05 4.77
N GLU A 103 8.08 -9.75 3.49
CA GLU A 103 9.32 -9.65 2.71
C GLU A 103 10.24 -8.56 3.22
N GLU A 104 9.68 -7.40 3.55
CA GLU A 104 10.47 -6.26 4.00
C GLU A 104 10.69 -6.25 5.50
N LYS A 105 10.07 -7.17 6.20
CA LYS A 105 10.15 -7.25 7.67
C LYS A 105 9.73 -5.93 8.32
N ALA A 106 8.64 -5.36 7.82
CA ALA A 106 8.08 -4.16 8.41
C ALA A 106 7.54 -4.46 9.80
N ASP A 107 7.76 -3.56 10.73
CA ASP A 107 7.24 -3.71 12.10
C ASP A 107 6.09 -2.76 12.40
N LEU A 108 5.77 -1.88 11.48
CA LEU A 108 4.55 -1.06 11.55
C LEU A 108 3.98 -0.90 10.15
N LEU A 109 2.69 -1.20 10.01
CA LEU A 109 1.94 -0.95 8.78
C LEU A 109 1.02 0.23 9.02
N VAL A 110 1.07 1.23 8.15
CA VAL A 110 0.24 2.45 8.26
C VAL A 110 -0.74 2.50 7.11
N LEU A 111 -2.01 2.69 7.44
CA LEU A 111 -3.12 2.76 6.48
C LEU A 111 -3.96 4.00 6.76
N GLY A 112 -4.78 4.38 5.78
CA GLY A 112 -5.80 5.40 6.01
C GLY A 112 -7.12 4.78 6.48
N SER A 113 -7.99 5.61 7.04
CA SER A 113 -9.31 5.14 7.47
C SER A 113 -10.28 4.95 6.31
N HIS A 114 -9.97 5.50 5.15
CA HIS A 114 -10.80 5.40 3.94
C HIS A 114 -9.96 4.94 2.77
N GLY A 115 -10.64 4.56 1.68
CA GLY A 115 -9.98 4.14 0.46
C GLY A 115 -9.75 2.64 0.40
N ARG A 116 -9.27 2.18 -0.75
CA ARG A 116 -9.10 0.75 -1.02
C ARG A 116 -8.00 0.11 -0.17
N HIS A 117 -7.00 0.89 0.24
CA HIS A 117 -5.93 0.41 1.10
C HIS A 117 -6.16 0.87 2.53
N GLY A 118 -7.40 0.98 2.94
CA GLY A 118 -7.75 1.57 4.22
C GLY A 118 -8.38 0.59 5.20
N LEU A 119 -9.10 1.16 6.14
CA LEU A 119 -9.70 0.45 7.27
C LEU A 119 -10.57 -0.73 6.84
N ALA A 120 -11.21 -0.66 5.69
CA ALA A 120 -12.06 -1.75 5.21
C ALA A 120 -11.29 -3.08 5.09
N LEU A 121 -10.00 -3.03 4.83
CA LEU A 121 -9.17 -4.24 4.80
C LEU A 121 -9.04 -4.90 6.16
N LEU A 122 -9.14 -4.09 7.22
CA LEU A 122 -9.01 -4.57 8.59
C LEU A 122 -10.33 -5.08 9.16
N MET A 123 -11.44 -4.60 8.61
CA MET A 123 -12.79 -4.88 9.11
C MET A 123 -13.33 -6.15 8.49
N GLY A 124 -12.73 -7.25 8.82
CA GLY A 124 -13.25 -8.54 8.44
C GLY A 124 -13.84 -9.23 9.65
N SER A 125 -14.97 -9.87 9.48
CA SER A 125 -15.58 -10.67 10.53
C SER A 125 -14.95 -12.05 10.64
N THR A 126 -13.93 -12.33 9.88
CA THR A 126 -13.30 -13.63 9.81
C THR A 126 -11.83 -13.56 10.21
N GLU A 127 -11.28 -14.71 10.52
CA GLU A 127 -9.86 -14.88 10.79
C GLU A 127 -8.98 -14.44 9.62
N LYS A 128 -9.59 -14.18 8.47
CA LYS A 128 -8.86 -13.76 7.26
C LYS A 128 -8.64 -12.26 7.18
N SER A 129 -9.08 -11.50 8.18
CA SER A 129 -8.87 -10.06 8.17
C SER A 129 -7.38 -9.72 8.27
N LEU A 130 -7.01 -8.57 7.73
CA LEU A 130 -5.62 -8.13 7.73
C LEU A 130 -5.04 -8.04 9.15
N VAL A 131 -5.86 -7.56 10.09
CA VAL A 131 -5.43 -7.43 11.49
C VAL A 131 -4.98 -8.76 12.09
N HIS A 132 -5.69 -9.83 11.76
CA HIS A 132 -5.35 -11.15 12.32
C HIS A 132 -4.17 -11.81 11.63
N LYS A 133 -3.84 -11.38 10.42
CA LYS A 133 -2.81 -12.05 9.63
C LYS A 133 -1.48 -11.32 9.58
N THR A 134 -1.51 -10.02 9.81
CA THR A 134 -0.26 -9.26 9.76
C THR A 134 0.62 -9.58 10.96
N PRO A 135 1.92 -9.78 10.76
CA PRO A 135 2.85 -10.05 11.85
C PRO A 135 3.33 -8.79 12.58
N CYS A 136 2.80 -7.62 12.26
CA CYS A 136 3.28 -6.36 12.80
C CYS A 136 2.12 -5.50 13.32
N ASP A 137 2.49 -4.43 14.01
CA ASP A 137 1.52 -3.43 14.47
C ASP A 137 0.90 -2.72 13.28
N VAL A 138 -0.33 -2.23 13.46
CA VAL A 138 -1.05 -1.50 12.43
C VAL A 138 -1.55 -0.18 13.01
N LEU A 139 -1.27 0.89 12.29
CA LEU A 139 -1.79 2.21 12.62
C LEU A 139 -2.73 2.64 11.51
N VAL A 140 -3.95 3.03 11.90
CA VAL A 140 -4.93 3.57 10.96
C VAL A 140 -4.98 5.08 11.18
N VAL A 141 -4.63 5.83 10.15
CA VAL A 141 -4.68 7.30 10.20
C VAL A 141 -6.09 7.73 9.84
N ARG A 142 -6.72 8.47 10.73
CA ARG A 142 -8.09 8.93 10.50
C ARG A 142 -8.09 10.03 9.45
N LEU A 143 -8.89 9.84 8.42
CA LEU A 143 -9.10 10.81 7.36
C LEU A 143 -10.49 11.42 7.54
N SER A 144 -10.57 12.72 7.43
CA SER A 144 -11.85 13.42 7.59
C SER A 144 -12.62 13.56 6.28
#